data_b3faa64f444f4a79035896c0e5ddc8da
#
_entry.id   b3faa64f444f4a79035896c0e5ddc8da
#
_cell.length_a   1.000
_cell.length_b   1.000
_cell.length_c   1.000
_cell.angle_alpha   90.00
_cell.angle_beta   90.00
_cell.angle_gamma   90.00
#
_symmetry.space_group_name_H-M   'P 1'
#
loop_
_entity.id
_entity.type
_entity.pdbx_description
1 polymer ?
#
loop_
_entity_poly.entity_id
_entity_poly.type
_entity_poly.pdbx_seq_one_letter_code
_entity_poly.pdbx_strand_id
1 'polypeptide(L)'
;MRFVLAMWGTRGDVEPCAAIGRELLRRGHDVCMVVPPDVVGFVESAGLAASAYGAEPQRWLDAHRNFFPSLLRNFWRILDLRRLWRDAAQSGVSCWGEMSTTLVSLADGADLILTGMAYQEVAANVAEYYDIPLSILHFAPVQANGQLRPYLPAWFVSFAMTVAEWLMWPTRKNVEEAQRRDLGLPKETRPAFRRIIERGHLEIQAYDEMCFPGLAAEWARWNGRRPFVGALTLELPTDDDEEVASWIAAGTPPIYFGFGSVAIESPADTLAMIVAACAQLGERALVCAGGTDFNDLPRFGHVKVVGTVNHVAIFPSCRVVVHHGGAGTTAAGLRAGVRTVILWRGFDQPHWGAVVKRLKVGTARRFSCTTQESLVADLRTVLTPQY
;
A
#
# COMPACT_ATOMS: atom_id res chain seq x y z
N MET A 1 4.74 -1.02 -28.42
CA MET A 1 5.48 -1.81 -27.43
C MET A 1 4.47 -2.58 -26.58
N ARG A 2 4.86 -3.74 -26.10
CA ARG A 2 4.05 -4.60 -25.23
C ARG A 2 4.60 -4.57 -23.80
N PHE A 3 3.76 -4.20 -22.83
CA PHE A 3 4.11 -4.08 -21.43
C PHE A 3 3.36 -5.12 -20.60
N VAL A 4 4.06 -5.83 -19.73
CA VAL A 4 3.47 -6.72 -18.73
C VAL A 4 3.62 -6.08 -17.36
N LEU A 5 2.49 -5.84 -16.69
CA LEU A 5 2.42 -5.17 -15.39
C LEU A 5 2.07 -6.21 -14.33
N ALA A 6 3.06 -6.67 -13.56
CA ALA A 6 2.92 -7.76 -12.58
C ALA A 6 2.86 -7.20 -11.16
N MET A 7 1.65 -7.03 -10.62
CA MET A 7 1.43 -6.47 -9.29
C MET A 7 0.78 -7.47 -8.36
N TRP A 8 1.31 -7.59 -7.15
CA TRP A 8 0.69 -8.38 -6.10
C TRP A 8 0.51 -7.54 -4.83
N GLY A 9 -0.67 -7.62 -4.24
CA GLY A 9 -1.06 -6.87 -3.06
C GLY A 9 -2.54 -6.50 -3.10
N THR A 10 -2.95 -5.62 -2.21
CA THR A 10 -4.31 -5.07 -2.16
C THR A 10 -4.53 -4.03 -3.26
N ARG A 11 -5.76 -3.52 -3.38
CA ARG A 11 -6.07 -2.42 -4.31
C ARG A 11 -5.08 -1.26 -4.21
N GLY A 12 -4.64 -0.89 -2.99
CA GLY A 12 -3.68 0.20 -2.79
C GLY A 12 -2.31 -0.05 -3.41
N ASP A 13 -1.92 -1.33 -3.58
CA ASP A 13 -0.69 -1.73 -4.24
C ASP A 13 -0.85 -1.76 -5.76
N VAL A 14 -2.03 -2.16 -6.25
CA VAL A 14 -2.33 -2.36 -7.67
C VAL A 14 -2.69 -1.04 -8.39
N GLU A 15 -3.44 -0.15 -7.74
CA GLU A 15 -3.96 1.08 -8.32
C GLU A 15 -2.89 1.99 -8.94
N PRO A 16 -1.72 2.24 -8.31
CA PRO A 16 -0.66 3.05 -8.93
C PRO A 16 -0.15 2.47 -10.25
N CYS A 17 -0.06 1.15 -10.35
CA CYS A 17 0.37 0.46 -11.56
C CYS A 17 -0.72 0.50 -12.63
N ALA A 18 -1.99 0.33 -12.26
CA ALA A 18 -3.11 0.46 -13.17
C ALA A 18 -3.20 1.89 -13.76
N ALA A 19 -2.84 2.92 -12.99
CA ALA A 19 -2.74 4.29 -13.51
C ALA A 19 -1.67 4.41 -14.61
N ILE A 20 -0.51 3.76 -14.43
CA ILE A 20 0.51 3.68 -15.48
C ILE A 20 -0.03 2.90 -16.69
N GLY A 21 -0.69 1.76 -16.46
CA GLY A 21 -1.24 0.92 -17.53
C GLY A 21 -2.23 1.69 -18.42
N ARG A 22 -3.15 2.45 -17.81
CA ARG A 22 -4.09 3.32 -18.56
C ARG A 22 -3.37 4.36 -19.41
N GLU A 23 -2.35 5.00 -18.88
CA GLU A 23 -1.58 5.99 -19.64
C GLU A 23 -0.79 5.36 -20.77
N LEU A 24 -0.23 4.16 -20.58
CA LEU A 24 0.43 3.40 -21.63
C LEU A 24 -0.55 3.01 -22.76
N LEU A 25 -1.76 2.52 -22.41
CA LEU A 25 -2.83 2.25 -23.40
C LEU A 25 -3.22 3.52 -24.16
N ARG A 26 -3.40 4.65 -23.47
CA ARG A 26 -3.73 5.94 -24.09
C ARG A 26 -2.67 6.38 -25.09
N ARG A 27 -1.42 5.99 -24.88
CA ARG A 27 -0.29 6.24 -25.80
C ARG A 27 -0.18 5.21 -26.93
N GLY A 28 -1.11 4.26 -27.02
CA GLY A 28 -1.15 3.27 -28.10
C GLY A 28 -0.23 2.07 -27.87
N HIS A 29 0.13 1.76 -26.64
CA HIS A 29 0.89 0.57 -26.30
C HIS A 29 -0.03 -0.60 -25.97
N ASP A 30 0.45 -1.83 -26.14
CA ASP A 30 -0.22 -3.04 -25.66
C ASP A 30 0.12 -3.26 -24.19
N VAL A 31 -0.90 -3.46 -23.33
CA VAL A 31 -0.73 -3.57 -21.89
C VAL A 31 -1.54 -4.74 -21.35
N CYS A 32 -0.88 -5.64 -20.64
CA CYS A 32 -1.51 -6.71 -19.88
C CYS A 32 -1.12 -6.60 -18.41
N MET A 33 -2.11 -6.64 -17.50
CA MET A 33 -1.84 -6.69 -16.07
C MET A 33 -2.06 -8.09 -15.51
N VAL A 34 -1.19 -8.49 -14.57
CA VAL A 34 -1.40 -9.65 -13.73
C VAL A 34 -1.48 -9.23 -12.27
N VAL A 35 -2.57 -9.58 -11.61
CA VAL A 35 -2.94 -9.09 -10.27
C VAL A 35 -3.63 -10.18 -9.47
N PRO A 36 -3.69 -10.08 -8.12
CA PRO A 36 -4.44 -11.02 -7.30
C PRO A 36 -5.89 -11.17 -7.77
N PRO A 37 -6.50 -12.37 -7.60
CA PRO A 37 -7.86 -12.66 -8.11
C PRO A 37 -8.93 -11.68 -7.64
N ASP A 38 -8.84 -11.22 -6.39
CA ASP A 38 -9.78 -10.29 -5.75
C ASP A 38 -9.77 -8.86 -6.30
N VAL A 39 -8.75 -8.49 -7.07
CA VAL A 39 -8.61 -7.15 -7.68
C VAL A 39 -8.65 -7.16 -9.21
N VAL A 40 -8.86 -8.31 -9.86
CA VAL A 40 -9.01 -8.41 -11.32
C VAL A 40 -10.13 -7.50 -11.83
N GLY A 41 -11.34 -7.59 -11.24
CA GLY A 41 -12.47 -6.76 -11.65
C GLY A 41 -12.23 -5.25 -11.48
N PHE A 42 -11.43 -4.84 -10.49
CA PHE A 42 -11.00 -3.45 -10.34
C PHE A 42 -10.12 -3.00 -11.53
N VAL A 43 -9.17 -3.82 -11.96
CA VAL A 43 -8.28 -3.50 -13.09
C VAL A 43 -9.07 -3.48 -14.41
N GLU A 44 -10.00 -4.41 -14.60
CA GLU A 44 -10.89 -4.43 -15.76
C GLU A 44 -11.80 -3.20 -15.81
N SER A 45 -12.32 -2.74 -14.68
CA SER A 45 -13.10 -1.49 -14.58
C SER A 45 -12.28 -0.25 -14.95
N ALA A 46 -10.95 -0.33 -14.82
CA ALA A 46 -10.02 0.70 -15.29
C ALA A 46 -9.75 0.62 -16.81
N GLY A 47 -10.36 -0.32 -17.54
CA GLY A 47 -10.19 -0.51 -18.98
C GLY A 47 -8.92 -1.26 -19.37
N LEU A 48 -8.33 -2.02 -18.47
CA LEU A 48 -7.12 -2.81 -18.67
C LEU A 48 -7.44 -4.30 -18.76
N ALA A 49 -6.75 -5.03 -19.68
CA ALA A 49 -6.78 -6.48 -19.66
C ALA A 49 -6.06 -7.00 -18.40
N ALA A 50 -6.73 -7.87 -17.65
CA ALA A 50 -6.19 -8.42 -16.42
C ALA A 50 -6.29 -9.94 -16.37
N SER A 51 -5.32 -10.57 -15.69
CA SER A 51 -5.32 -12.01 -15.40
C SER A 51 -4.96 -12.25 -13.94
N ALA A 52 -5.47 -13.34 -13.37
CA ALA A 52 -5.17 -13.72 -11.99
C ALA A 52 -3.68 -14.07 -11.82
N TYR A 53 -3.10 -13.63 -10.70
CA TYR A 53 -1.67 -13.75 -10.41
C TYR A 53 -1.45 -14.05 -8.92
N GLY A 54 -1.13 -15.28 -8.62
CA GLY A 54 -0.94 -15.75 -7.26
C GLY A 54 -2.23 -15.82 -6.43
N ALA A 55 -2.08 -15.89 -5.11
CA ALA A 55 -3.18 -15.99 -4.18
C ALA A 55 -3.67 -14.61 -3.71
N GLU A 56 -4.89 -14.59 -3.16
CA GLU A 56 -5.44 -13.40 -2.51
C GLU A 56 -4.55 -12.93 -1.35
N PRO A 57 -4.29 -11.61 -1.23
CA PRO A 57 -3.40 -11.06 -0.21
C PRO A 57 -3.90 -11.24 1.23
N GLN A 58 -5.20 -11.47 1.44
CA GLN A 58 -5.80 -11.53 2.77
C GLN A 58 -5.15 -12.59 3.67
N ARG A 59 -4.85 -13.77 3.15
CA ARG A 59 -4.19 -14.86 3.90
C ARG A 59 -2.79 -14.45 4.38
N TRP A 60 -2.04 -13.76 3.52
CA TRP A 60 -0.73 -13.24 3.85
C TRP A 60 -0.80 -12.12 4.89
N LEU A 61 -1.75 -11.19 4.74
CA LEU A 61 -1.99 -10.10 5.69
C LEU A 61 -2.35 -10.65 7.08
N ASP A 62 -3.21 -11.67 7.16
CA ASP A 62 -3.62 -12.29 8.42
C ASP A 62 -2.46 -13.00 9.12
N ALA A 63 -1.62 -13.71 8.38
CA ALA A 63 -0.42 -14.34 8.93
C ALA A 63 0.57 -13.32 9.52
N HIS A 64 0.81 -12.21 8.81
CA HIS A 64 1.71 -11.15 9.26
C HIS A 64 1.13 -10.29 10.39
N ARG A 65 -0.18 -10.09 10.41
CA ARG A 65 -0.86 -9.36 11.49
C ARG A 65 -0.63 -9.98 12.85
N ASN A 66 -0.57 -11.30 12.94
CA ASN A 66 -0.36 -12.03 14.18
C ASN A 66 1.12 -12.08 14.60
N PHE A 67 2.06 -12.06 13.64
CA PHE A 67 3.48 -12.19 13.92
C PHE A 67 4.08 -10.95 14.61
N PHE A 68 3.91 -9.75 14.04
CA PHE A 68 4.57 -8.55 14.55
C PHE A 68 4.14 -8.13 15.96
N PRO A 69 2.84 -8.14 16.33
CA PRO A 69 2.43 -7.86 17.70
C PRO A 69 2.93 -8.91 18.69
N SER A 70 2.97 -10.18 18.28
CA SER A 70 3.48 -11.26 19.12
C SER A 70 4.98 -11.14 19.37
N LEU A 71 5.76 -10.72 18.36
CA LEU A 71 7.18 -10.44 18.51
C LEU A 71 7.44 -9.35 19.56
N LEU A 72 6.64 -8.27 19.55
CA LEU A 72 6.81 -7.15 20.47
C LEU A 72 6.32 -7.44 21.91
N ARG A 73 5.28 -8.26 22.05
CA ARG A 73 4.65 -8.54 23.34
C ARG A 73 5.20 -9.78 24.05
N ASN A 74 5.62 -10.77 23.27
CA ASN A 74 5.96 -12.11 23.75
C ASN A 74 7.31 -12.61 23.22
N PHE A 75 8.32 -11.71 23.16
CA PHE A 75 9.64 -12.04 22.59
C PHE A 75 10.32 -13.23 23.29
N TRP A 76 9.93 -13.56 24.52
CA TRP A 76 10.43 -14.74 25.27
C TRP A 76 9.79 -16.06 24.83
N ARG A 77 8.66 -16.05 24.12
CA ARG A 77 7.99 -17.26 23.61
C ARG A 77 8.56 -17.67 22.23
N ILE A 78 9.83 -18.00 22.22
CA ILE A 78 10.61 -18.26 20.99
C ILE A 78 9.98 -19.33 20.08
N LEU A 79 9.36 -20.37 20.66
CA LEU A 79 8.75 -21.46 19.89
C LEU A 79 7.49 -20.99 19.15
N ASP A 80 6.66 -20.16 19.78
CA ASP A 80 5.47 -19.61 19.15
C ASP A 80 5.85 -18.60 18.06
N LEU A 81 6.85 -17.76 18.33
CA LEU A 81 7.39 -16.83 17.34
C LEU A 81 7.98 -17.56 16.14
N ARG A 82 8.67 -18.68 16.34
CA ARG A 82 9.18 -19.51 15.23
C ARG A 82 8.05 -20.15 14.42
N ARG A 83 6.93 -20.54 15.04
CA ARG A 83 5.75 -21.04 14.32
C ARG A 83 5.13 -19.93 13.48
N LEU A 84 4.77 -18.80 14.09
CA LEU A 84 4.17 -17.65 13.40
C LEU A 84 5.07 -17.15 12.27
N TRP A 85 6.37 -17.14 12.48
CA TRP A 85 7.35 -16.80 11.44
C TRP A 85 7.32 -17.79 10.27
N ARG A 86 7.27 -19.10 10.58
CA ARG A 86 7.22 -20.15 9.55
C ARG A 86 5.93 -20.03 8.73
N ASP A 87 4.79 -19.83 9.39
CA ASP A 87 3.49 -19.70 8.74
C ASP A 87 3.45 -18.46 7.84
N ALA A 88 3.96 -17.32 8.32
CA ALA A 88 4.09 -16.10 7.54
C ALA A 88 5.03 -16.27 6.33
N ALA A 89 6.19 -16.92 6.53
CA ALA A 89 7.14 -17.19 5.45
C ALA A 89 6.56 -18.18 4.43
N GLN A 90 5.85 -19.23 4.88
CA GLN A 90 5.25 -20.23 4.00
C GLN A 90 4.10 -19.65 3.19
N SER A 91 3.26 -18.80 3.79
CA SER A 91 2.20 -18.09 3.04
C SER A 91 2.77 -17.17 1.95
N GLY A 92 3.94 -16.58 2.20
CA GLY A 92 4.66 -15.72 1.25
C GLY A 92 5.32 -16.44 0.07
N VAL A 93 5.37 -17.78 0.07
CA VAL A 93 6.00 -18.55 -1.02
C VAL A 93 5.07 -19.58 -1.66
N SER A 94 3.87 -19.77 -1.12
CA SER A 94 2.94 -20.84 -1.54
C SER A 94 2.49 -20.72 -3.00
N CYS A 95 2.36 -19.51 -3.54
CA CYS A 95 1.91 -19.25 -4.91
C CYS A 95 3.06 -18.95 -5.89
N TRP A 96 4.32 -19.08 -5.46
CA TRP A 96 5.48 -18.69 -6.27
C TRP A 96 5.55 -19.40 -7.64
N GLY A 97 5.34 -20.72 -7.66
CA GLY A 97 5.36 -21.51 -8.88
C GLY A 97 4.28 -21.10 -9.88
N GLU A 98 3.05 -20.90 -9.39
CA GLU A 98 1.93 -20.42 -10.21
C GLU A 98 2.22 -19.02 -10.78
N MET A 99 2.68 -18.10 -9.94
CA MET A 99 3.08 -16.76 -10.36
C MET A 99 4.18 -16.80 -11.43
N SER A 100 5.18 -17.65 -11.25
CA SER A 100 6.24 -17.84 -12.22
C SER A 100 5.70 -18.33 -13.57
N THR A 101 4.86 -19.37 -13.58
CA THR A 101 4.28 -19.95 -14.81
C THR A 101 3.41 -18.92 -15.53
N THR A 102 2.54 -18.21 -14.81
CA THR A 102 1.68 -17.17 -15.38
C THR A 102 2.52 -16.06 -16.02
N LEU A 103 3.53 -15.56 -15.28
CA LEU A 103 4.34 -14.45 -15.78
C LEU A 103 5.21 -14.86 -16.97
N VAL A 104 5.78 -16.06 -16.97
CA VAL A 104 6.52 -16.61 -18.13
C VAL A 104 5.64 -16.64 -19.37
N SER A 105 4.41 -17.17 -19.24
CA SER A 105 3.47 -17.26 -20.38
C SER A 105 3.11 -15.89 -20.96
N LEU A 106 2.99 -14.86 -20.13
CA LEU A 106 2.54 -13.52 -20.56
C LEU A 106 3.71 -12.63 -20.99
N ALA A 107 4.93 -12.88 -20.50
CA ALA A 107 6.12 -12.10 -20.83
C ALA A 107 6.74 -12.47 -22.17
N ASP A 108 6.29 -13.54 -22.82
CA ASP A 108 6.74 -13.88 -24.17
C ASP A 108 6.39 -12.77 -25.16
N GLY A 109 7.40 -12.21 -25.81
CA GLY A 109 7.30 -11.07 -26.72
C GLY A 109 6.99 -9.73 -26.04
N ALA A 110 7.13 -9.62 -24.71
CA ALA A 110 7.03 -8.35 -24.02
C ALA A 110 8.31 -7.51 -24.19
N ASP A 111 8.16 -6.20 -24.26
CA ASP A 111 9.27 -5.24 -24.33
C ASP A 111 9.74 -4.80 -22.92
N LEU A 112 8.91 -4.95 -21.90
CA LEU A 112 9.24 -4.58 -20.52
C LEU A 112 8.28 -5.25 -19.54
N ILE A 113 8.82 -5.67 -18.38
CA ILE A 113 8.04 -6.03 -17.19
C ILE A 113 8.11 -4.88 -16.19
N LEU A 114 6.94 -4.42 -15.70
CA LEU A 114 6.82 -3.54 -14.53
C LEU A 114 6.25 -4.35 -13.38
N THR A 115 6.91 -4.31 -12.21
CA THR A 115 6.46 -5.02 -11.02
C THR A 115 6.41 -4.10 -9.80
N GLY A 116 5.75 -4.55 -8.74
CA GLY A 116 5.73 -3.88 -7.45
C GLY A 116 6.81 -4.37 -6.48
N MET A 117 6.69 -3.95 -5.23
CA MET A 117 7.63 -4.31 -4.15
C MET A 117 7.50 -5.78 -3.73
N ALA A 118 6.30 -6.35 -3.81
CA ALA A 118 6.05 -7.74 -3.48
C ALA A 118 6.34 -8.65 -4.67
N TYR A 119 7.03 -9.77 -4.42
CA TYR A 119 7.41 -10.76 -5.44
C TYR A 119 8.22 -10.21 -6.62
N GLN A 120 8.95 -9.12 -6.42
CA GLN A 120 9.85 -8.56 -7.44
C GLN A 120 10.92 -9.57 -7.89
N GLU A 121 11.25 -10.55 -7.08
CA GLU A 121 12.17 -11.64 -7.39
C GLU A 121 11.64 -12.52 -8.52
N VAL A 122 10.34 -12.84 -8.51
CA VAL A 122 9.68 -13.62 -9.57
C VAL A 122 9.80 -12.89 -10.90
N ALA A 123 9.46 -11.61 -10.92
CA ALA A 123 9.54 -10.77 -12.11
C ALA A 123 10.99 -10.59 -12.59
N ALA A 124 11.95 -10.43 -11.68
CA ALA A 124 13.36 -10.30 -12.01
C ALA A 124 13.94 -11.54 -12.69
N ASN A 125 13.55 -12.74 -12.24
CA ASN A 125 13.99 -13.98 -12.86
C ASN A 125 13.35 -14.18 -14.25
N VAL A 126 12.07 -13.82 -14.43
CA VAL A 126 11.40 -13.90 -15.75
C VAL A 126 11.96 -12.86 -16.74
N ALA A 127 12.23 -11.64 -16.27
CA ALA A 127 12.88 -10.61 -17.09
C ALA A 127 14.29 -11.05 -17.53
N GLU A 128 15.04 -11.71 -16.63
CA GLU A 128 16.34 -12.29 -16.94
C GLU A 128 16.24 -13.42 -17.98
N TYR A 129 15.22 -14.27 -17.87
CA TYR A 129 14.99 -15.39 -18.80
C TYR A 129 14.71 -14.93 -20.23
N TYR A 130 13.92 -13.87 -20.39
CA TYR A 130 13.61 -13.30 -21.72
C TYR A 130 14.59 -12.22 -22.17
N ASP A 131 15.57 -11.86 -21.34
CA ASP A 131 16.52 -10.74 -21.58
C ASP A 131 15.78 -9.41 -21.89
N ILE A 132 14.73 -9.11 -21.13
CA ILE A 132 13.95 -7.88 -21.26
C ILE A 132 14.13 -6.95 -20.06
N PRO A 133 13.96 -5.64 -20.23
CA PRO A 133 14.02 -4.66 -19.13
C PRO A 133 13.00 -4.95 -18.04
N LEU A 134 13.41 -4.71 -16.77
CA LEU A 134 12.56 -4.73 -15.59
C LEU A 134 12.48 -3.32 -15.01
N SER A 135 11.30 -2.92 -14.60
CA SER A 135 11.07 -1.73 -13.78
C SER A 135 10.32 -2.10 -12.51
N ILE A 136 10.64 -1.44 -11.40
CA ILE A 136 9.98 -1.68 -10.11
C ILE A 136 9.27 -0.40 -9.66
N LEU A 137 8.01 -0.52 -9.24
CA LEU A 137 7.21 0.57 -8.70
C LEU A 137 7.16 0.51 -7.19
N HIS A 138 7.61 1.59 -6.55
CA HIS A 138 7.61 1.75 -5.11
C HIS A 138 6.66 2.88 -4.71
N PHE A 139 5.73 2.61 -3.80
CA PHE A 139 4.80 3.61 -3.23
C PHE A 139 5.15 3.95 -1.77
N ALA A 140 6.28 3.44 -1.26
CA ALA A 140 6.87 3.80 0.02
C ALA A 140 8.39 3.56 -0.04
N PRO A 141 9.22 4.24 0.77
CA PRO A 141 10.68 4.12 0.75
C PRO A 141 11.15 2.85 1.47
N VAL A 142 10.84 1.69 0.90
CA VAL A 142 11.14 0.37 1.49
C VAL A 142 12.57 -0.10 1.27
N GLN A 143 13.28 0.45 0.27
CA GLN A 143 14.70 0.14 0.08
C GLN A 143 15.53 0.72 1.22
N ALA A 144 16.67 0.07 1.52
CA ALA A 144 17.58 0.52 2.56
C ALA A 144 17.98 1.98 2.35
N ASN A 145 17.66 2.82 3.33
CA ASN A 145 17.95 4.26 3.34
C ASN A 145 18.10 4.78 4.78
N GLY A 146 18.70 5.95 4.90
CA GLY A 146 18.91 6.61 6.19
C GLY A 146 17.83 7.59 6.63
N GLN A 147 16.82 7.86 5.78
CA GLN A 147 15.86 8.95 5.99
C GLN A 147 14.55 8.50 6.65
N LEU A 148 14.34 7.19 6.76
CA LEU A 148 13.08 6.63 7.28
C LEU A 148 12.87 6.91 8.78
N ARG A 149 13.96 7.16 9.52
CA ARG A 149 13.98 7.48 10.96
C ARG A 149 14.88 8.70 11.22
N PRO A 150 14.41 9.92 11.00
CA PRO A 150 15.25 11.12 11.01
C PRO A 150 15.88 11.47 12.37
N TYR A 151 15.43 10.83 13.46
CA TYR A 151 15.98 10.96 14.81
C TYR A 151 17.11 9.95 15.12
N LEU A 152 17.45 9.07 14.18
CA LEU A 152 18.58 8.14 14.28
C LEU A 152 19.64 8.50 13.23
N PRO A 153 20.93 8.17 13.46
CA PRO A 153 21.96 8.38 12.46
C PRO A 153 21.63 7.66 11.14
N ALA A 154 21.70 8.36 10.02
CA ALA A 154 21.30 7.82 8.70
C ALA A 154 22.05 6.53 8.34
N TRP A 155 23.36 6.46 8.63
CA TRP A 155 24.14 5.25 8.40
C TRP A 155 23.63 4.04 9.17
N PHE A 156 23.18 4.25 10.43
CA PHE A 156 22.65 3.17 11.27
C PHE A 156 21.31 2.65 10.75
N VAL A 157 20.40 3.56 10.36
CA VAL A 157 19.09 3.18 9.78
C VAL A 157 19.30 2.40 8.49
N SER A 158 20.13 2.91 7.57
CA SER A 158 20.44 2.24 6.30
C SER A 158 21.09 0.87 6.52
N PHE A 159 22.02 0.76 7.47
CA PHE A 159 22.64 -0.50 7.84
C PHE A 159 21.62 -1.48 8.41
N ALA A 160 20.78 -1.05 9.36
CA ALA A 160 19.77 -1.90 9.98
C ALA A 160 18.75 -2.41 8.94
N MET A 161 18.32 -1.57 8.00
CA MET A 161 17.44 -1.99 6.89
C MET A 161 18.13 -3.01 5.99
N THR A 162 19.40 -2.78 5.63
CA THR A 162 20.18 -3.75 4.83
C THR A 162 20.32 -5.09 5.55
N VAL A 163 20.60 -5.09 6.85
CA VAL A 163 20.67 -6.32 7.64
C VAL A 163 19.32 -7.03 7.68
N ALA A 164 18.23 -6.29 7.84
CA ALA A 164 16.88 -6.87 7.81
C ALA A 164 16.57 -7.54 6.46
N GLU A 165 16.91 -6.90 5.34
CA GLU A 165 16.78 -7.50 4.00
C GLU A 165 17.57 -8.81 3.87
N TRP A 166 18.81 -8.86 4.37
CA TRP A 166 19.64 -10.07 4.38
C TRP A 166 19.09 -11.18 5.27
N LEU A 167 18.51 -10.84 6.42
CA LEU A 167 17.88 -11.80 7.33
C LEU A 167 16.58 -12.39 6.76
N MET A 168 15.88 -11.63 5.92
CA MET A 168 14.65 -12.09 5.27
C MET A 168 14.91 -12.99 4.05
N TRP A 169 16.04 -12.83 3.36
CA TRP A 169 16.35 -13.57 2.14
C TRP A 169 16.29 -15.10 2.27
N PRO A 170 16.82 -15.75 3.33
CA PRO A 170 16.76 -17.21 3.45
C PRO A 170 15.35 -17.81 3.37
N THR A 171 14.32 -17.03 3.72
CA THR A 171 12.92 -17.48 3.66
C THR A 171 12.41 -17.71 2.23
N ARG A 172 12.99 -17.01 1.26
CA ARG A 172 12.60 -17.04 -0.17
C ARG A 172 13.63 -17.74 -1.05
N LYS A 173 14.86 -17.88 -0.57
CA LYS A 173 16.00 -18.39 -1.35
C LYS A 173 15.71 -19.72 -2.04
N ASN A 174 15.13 -20.69 -1.34
CA ASN A 174 14.89 -22.03 -1.89
C ASN A 174 13.88 -22.01 -3.05
N VAL A 175 12.81 -21.23 -2.94
CA VAL A 175 11.80 -21.11 -3.99
C VAL A 175 12.32 -20.29 -5.17
N GLU A 176 13.12 -19.27 -4.91
CA GLU A 176 13.82 -18.52 -5.95
C GLU A 176 14.82 -19.39 -6.71
N GLU A 177 15.63 -20.21 -6.02
CA GLU A 177 16.55 -21.16 -6.65
C GLU A 177 15.81 -22.24 -7.44
N ALA A 178 14.63 -22.69 -7.01
CA ALA A 178 13.78 -23.61 -7.76
C ALA A 178 13.29 -22.96 -9.07
N GLN A 179 12.71 -21.77 -8.99
CA GLN A 179 12.29 -21.01 -10.19
C GLN A 179 13.44 -20.81 -11.17
N ARG A 180 14.61 -20.39 -10.71
CA ARG A 180 15.79 -20.18 -11.58
C ARG A 180 16.22 -21.46 -12.27
N ARG A 181 16.17 -22.60 -11.58
CA ARG A 181 16.48 -23.93 -12.15
C ARG A 181 15.45 -24.30 -13.23
N ASP A 182 14.16 -24.09 -12.96
CA ASP A 182 13.08 -24.40 -13.90
C ASP A 182 13.17 -23.54 -15.16
N LEU A 183 13.65 -22.30 -15.04
CA LEU A 183 13.93 -21.38 -16.15
C LEU A 183 15.30 -21.63 -16.82
N GLY A 184 16.10 -22.59 -16.36
CA GLY A 184 17.45 -22.81 -16.89
C GLY A 184 18.44 -21.68 -16.60
N LEU A 185 18.16 -20.82 -15.64
CA LEU A 185 19.03 -19.70 -15.25
C LEU A 185 20.16 -20.18 -14.32
N PRO A 186 21.34 -19.56 -14.37
CA PRO A 186 22.44 -19.90 -13.49
C PRO A 186 22.06 -19.69 -12.02
N LYS A 187 22.63 -20.54 -11.15
CA LYS A 187 22.45 -20.40 -9.70
C LYS A 187 22.97 -19.05 -9.24
N GLU A 188 22.19 -18.38 -8.39
CA GLU A 188 22.56 -17.08 -7.84
C GLU A 188 22.78 -17.18 -6.32
N THR A 189 23.79 -16.49 -5.84
CA THR A 189 24.18 -16.49 -4.42
C THR A 189 23.84 -15.17 -3.73
N ARG A 190 23.34 -14.18 -4.47
CA ARG A 190 22.97 -12.85 -3.99
C ARG A 190 21.45 -12.68 -3.96
N PRO A 191 20.91 -11.96 -2.98
CA PRO A 191 19.49 -11.62 -2.95
C PRO A 191 19.05 -10.86 -4.20
N ALA A 192 17.80 -11.09 -4.66
CA ALA A 192 17.27 -10.45 -5.86
C ALA A 192 17.33 -8.92 -5.79
N PHE A 193 17.04 -8.31 -4.63
CA PHE A 193 17.13 -6.85 -4.47
C PHE A 193 18.53 -6.31 -4.81
N ARG A 194 19.60 -7.05 -4.50
CA ARG A 194 20.98 -6.68 -4.90
C ARG A 194 21.18 -6.79 -6.40
N ARG A 195 20.72 -7.89 -7.01
CA ARG A 195 20.81 -8.10 -8.46
C ARG A 195 20.04 -7.03 -9.25
N ILE A 196 18.85 -6.65 -8.77
CA ILE A 196 18.04 -5.57 -9.35
C ILE A 196 18.83 -4.25 -9.38
N ILE A 197 19.44 -3.87 -8.26
CA ILE A 197 20.25 -2.65 -8.15
C ILE A 197 21.49 -2.74 -9.05
N GLU A 198 22.23 -3.85 -8.99
CA GLU A 198 23.50 -4.01 -9.72
C GLU A 198 23.29 -4.06 -11.24
N ARG A 199 22.18 -4.65 -11.71
CA ARG A 199 21.77 -4.63 -13.12
C ARG A 199 21.25 -3.26 -13.58
N GLY A 200 21.01 -2.35 -12.63
CA GLY A 200 20.60 -0.99 -12.90
C GLY A 200 19.19 -0.86 -13.42
N HIS A 201 18.29 -1.71 -12.97
CA HIS A 201 16.86 -1.59 -13.25
C HIS A 201 16.28 -0.28 -12.74
N LEU A 202 15.23 0.20 -13.40
CA LEU A 202 14.53 1.42 -13.01
C LEU A 202 13.62 1.14 -11.79
N GLU A 203 13.82 1.90 -10.72
CA GLU A 203 13.05 1.81 -9.48
C GLU A 203 12.24 3.10 -9.30
N ILE A 204 11.03 3.15 -9.84
CA ILE A 204 10.15 4.35 -9.85
C ILE A 204 9.60 4.58 -8.44
N GLN A 205 9.78 5.78 -7.90
CA GLN A 205 9.27 6.20 -6.60
C GLN A 205 7.94 6.94 -6.79
N ALA A 206 6.82 6.22 -6.67
CA ALA A 206 5.45 6.74 -6.86
C ALA A 206 4.93 7.45 -5.60
N TYR A 207 5.71 8.37 -5.08
CA TYR A 207 5.37 9.28 -3.98
C TYR A 207 6.17 10.57 -4.08
N ASP A 208 5.70 11.62 -3.41
CA ASP A 208 6.36 12.92 -3.46
C ASP A 208 7.66 12.94 -2.66
N GLU A 209 8.71 13.51 -3.24
CA GLU A 209 10.01 13.70 -2.60
C GLU A 209 9.89 14.46 -1.26
N MET A 210 9.00 15.44 -1.20
CA MET A 210 8.76 16.22 0.03
C MET A 210 8.28 15.36 1.21
N CYS A 211 7.73 14.17 0.94
CA CYS A 211 7.31 13.24 1.98
C CYS A 211 8.48 12.60 2.73
N PHE A 212 9.68 12.57 2.14
CA PHE A 212 10.88 11.98 2.74
C PHE A 212 12.12 12.83 2.43
N PRO A 213 12.28 14.01 3.08
CA PRO A 213 13.36 14.94 2.82
C PRO A 213 14.74 14.29 2.97
N GLY A 214 15.64 14.58 2.04
CA GLY A 214 16.99 14.04 2.00
C GLY A 214 17.11 12.72 1.25
N LEU A 215 16.01 12.04 0.94
CA LEU A 215 16.03 10.74 0.26
C LEU A 215 16.54 10.86 -1.19
N ALA A 216 16.11 11.88 -1.92
CA ALA A 216 16.59 12.14 -3.27
C ALA A 216 18.11 12.43 -3.30
N ALA A 217 18.60 13.20 -2.34
CA ALA A 217 20.04 13.48 -2.22
C ALA A 217 20.82 12.21 -1.88
N GLU A 218 20.31 11.36 -0.97
CA GLU A 218 20.93 10.07 -0.63
C GLU A 218 20.97 9.14 -1.84
N TRP A 219 19.92 9.16 -2.68
CA TRP A 219 19.79 8.31 -3.86
C TRP A 219 20.34 8.90 -5.15
N ALA A 220 20.85 10.12 -5.15
CA ALA A 220 21.53 10.75 -6.30
C ALA A 220 22.66 9.87 -6.88
N ARG A 221 23.32 9.07 -6.05
CA ARG A 221 24.34 8.08 -6.45
C ARG A 221 23.85 7.02 -7.44
N TRP A 222 22.53 6.84 -7.55
CA TRP A 222 21.92 5.87 -8.46
C TRP A 222 21.65 6.43 -9.87
N ASN A 223 22.22 7.62 -10.21
CA ASN A 223 22.19 8.21 -11.55
C ASN A 223 20.80 8.27 -12.18
N GLY A 224 19.81 8.75 -11.45
CA GLY A 224 18.43 8.90 -11.93
C GLY A 224 17.63 7.59 -12.05
N ARG A 225 18.15 6.46 -11.61
CA ARG A 225 17.43 5.17 -11.62
C ARG A 225 16.34 5.05 -10.58
N ARG A 226 16.22 6.04 -9.69
CA ARG A 226 15.19 6.15 -8.65
C ARG A 226 14.43 7.49 -8.76
N PRO A 227 13.76 7.74 -9.90
CA PRO A 227 13.01 8.99 -10.08
C PRO A 227 11.81 9.05 -9.14
N PHE A 228 11.58 10.23 -8.53
CA PHE A 228 10.35 10.55 -7.83
C PHE A 228 9.34 11.09 -8.83
N VAL A 229 8.17 10.46 -8.92
CA VAL A 229 7.13 10.82 -9.90
C VAL A 229 5.84 11.33 -9.24
N GLY A 230 5.84 11.45 -7.91
CA GLY A 230 4.63 11.74 -7.16
C GLY A 230 3.70 10.52 -7.05
N ALA A 231 2.68 10.61 -6.21
CA ALA A 231 1.73 9.54 -6.06
C ALA A 231 0.88 9.35 -7.33
N LEU A 232 0.68 8.11 -7.73
CA LEU A 232 -0.13 7.72 -8.88
C LEU A 232 -1.48 7.20 -8.38
N THR A 233 -2.56 7.74 -8.90
CA THR A 233 -3.93 7.40 -8.52
C THR A 233 -4.81 7.29 -9.76
N LEU A 234 -5.85 6.46 -9.68
CA LEU A 234 -6.92 6.38 -10.65
C LEU A 234 -8.12 7.19 -10.17
N GLU A 235 -8.67 7.97 -11.07
CA GLU A 235 -9.93 8.70 -10.87
C GLU A 235 -11.07 7.86 -11.47
N LEU A 236 -11.45 6.79 -10.78
CA LEU A 236 -12.57 5.96 -11.19
C LEU A 236 -13.83 6.38 -10.40
N PRO A 237 -14.92 6.73 -11.10
CA PRO A 237 -16.19 6.95 -10.45
C PRO A 237 -16.68 5.67 -9.78
N THR A 238 -17.43 5.82 -8.71
CA THR A 238 -18.11 4.71 -8.02
C THR A 238 -19.61 4.94 -8.04
N ASP A 239 -20.39 3.86 -7.86
CA ASP A 239 -21.84 3.94 -7.84
C ASP A 239 -22.38 4.82 -6.70
N ASP A 240 -21.62 4.95 -5.62
CA ASP A 240 -21.98 5.73 -4.43
C ASP A 240 -21.70 7.24 -4.58
N ASP A 241 -20.87 7.67 -5.54
CA ASP A 241 -20.34 9.05 -5.60
C ASP A 241 -21.42 10.12 -5.70
N GLU A 242 -22.45 9.93 -6.55
CA GLU A 242 -23.54 10.91 -6.72
C GLU A 242 -24.40 11.02 -5.45
N GLU A 243 -24.74 9.90 -4.83
CA GLU A 243 -25.52 9.87 -3.59
C GLU A 243 -24.74 10.53 -2.45
N VAL A 244 -23.42 10.24 -2.35
CA VAL A 244 -22.53 10.83 -1.36
C VAL A 244 -22.39 12.33 -1.57
N ALA A 245 -22.18 12.78 -2.80
CA ALA A 245 -22.08 14.22 -3.12
C ALA A 245 -23.36 14.96 -2.74
N SER A 246 -24.53 14.39 -3.06
CA SER A 246 -25.84 14.95 -2.71
C SER A 246 -26.03 15.02 -1.18
N TRP A 247 -25.64 13.96 -0.46
CA TRP A 247 -25.72 13.93 1.00
C TRP A 247 -24.76 14.96 1.63
N ILE A 248 -23.54 15.13 1.11
CA ILE A 248 -22.60 16.16 1.59
C ILE A 248 -23.20 17.55 1.40
N ALA A 249 -23.71 17.84 0.20
CA ALA A 249 -24.29 19.15 -0.14
C ALA A 249 -25.53 19.52 0.71
N ALA A 250 -26.26 18.53 1.23
CA ALA A 250 -27.42 18.74 2.09
C ALA A 250 -27.08 19.15 3.54
N GLY A 251 -25.80 19.32 3.90
CA GLY A 251 -25.43 19.70 5.28
C GLY A 251 -23.99 20.22 5.40
N THR A 252 -23.47 20.23 6.63
CA THR A 252 -22.08 20.63 6.88
C THR A 252 -21.09 19.64 6.28
N PRO A 253 -19.89 20.07 5.83
CA PRO A 253 -18.85 19.17 5.37
C PRO A 253 -18.53 18.07 6.39
N PRO A 254 -18.56 16.78 6.02
CA PRO A 254 -18.36 15.68 6.97
C PRO A 254 -16.88 15.45 7.29
N ILE A 255 -16.65 14.69 8.36
CA ILE A 255 -15.39 13.99 8.60
C ILE A 255 -15.46 12.64 7.87
N TYR A 256 -14.52 12.40 6.95
CA TYR A 256 -14.39 11.10 6.28
C TYR A 256 -13.66 10.09 7.16
N PHE A 257 -14.13 8.85 7.17
CA PHE A 257 -13.47 7.71 7.81
C PHE A 257 -13.30 6.57 6.81
N GLY A 258 -12.06 6.09 6.59
CA GLY A 258 -11.78 4.96 5.71
C GLY A 258 -10.61 4.11 6.20
N PHE A 259 -10.83 2.80 6.27
CA PHE A 259 -9.85 1.86 6.83
C PHE A 259 -9.19 0.97 5.77
N GLY A 260 -9.44 1.25 4.49
CA GLY A 260 -8.84 0.55 3.35
C GLY A 260 -9.46 -0.83 3.10
N SER A 261 -8.74 -1.65 2.34
CA SER A 261 -9.21 -2.98 1.92
C SER A 261 -9.12 -4.06 3.02
N VAL A 262 -8.42 -3.77 4.11
CA VAL A 262 -8.25 -4.74 5.21
C VAL A 262 -9.35 -4.55 6.24
N ALA A 263 -10.17 -5.58 6.43
CA ALA A 263 -11.27 -5.56 7.39
C ALA A 263 -10.85 -5.18 8.81
N ILE A 264 -11.72 -4.48 9.53
CA ILE A 264 -11.56 -4.11 10.94
C ILE A 264 -12.01 -5.30 11.81
N GLU A 265 -11.30 -5.55 12.92
CA GLU A 265 -11.61 -6.67 13.83
C GLU A 265 -12.96 -6.53 14.52
N SER A 266 -13.35 -5.29 14.88
CA SER A 266 -14.60 -4.98 15.58
C SER A 266 -15.33 -3.84 14.88
N PRO A 267 -16.08 -4.11 13.79
CA PRO A 267 -16.80 -3.08 13.03
C PRO A 267 -17.80 -2.31 13.89
N ALA A 268 -18.56 -3.00 14.75
CA ALA A 268 -19.56 -2.39 15.62
C ALA A 268 -18.94 -1.41 16.61
N ASP A 269 -17.87 -1.80 17.32
CA ASP A 269 -17.18 -0.94 18.28
C ASP A 269 -16.54 0.26 17.59
N THR A 270 -15.98 0.05 16.39
CA THR A 270 -15.37 1.13 15.62
C THR A 270 -16.44 2.13 15.16
N LEU A 271 -17.57 1.66 14.64
CA LEU A 271 -18.67 2.54 14.26
C LEU A 271 -19.24 3.29 15.46
N ALA A 272 -19.44 2.60 16.59
CA ALA A 272 -19.92 3.23 17.83
C ALA A 272 -18.97 4.35 18.31
N MET A 273 -17.66 4.11 18.25
CA MET A 273 -16.64 5.10 18.59
C MET A 273 -16.72 6.32 17.66
N ILE A 274 -16.86 6.12 16.34
CA ILE A 274 -16.98 7.19 15.35
C ILE A 274 -18.25 8.01 15.60
N VAL A 275 -19.39 7.33 15.76
CA VAL A 275 -20.69 7.95 16.02
C VAL A 275 -20.63 8.83 17.27
N ALA A 276 -20.11 8.29 18.38
CA ALA A 276 -20.01 9.01 19.64
C ALA A 276 -19.05 10.20 19.55
N ALA A 277 -17.90 10.03 18.91
CA ALA A 277 -16.92 11.11 18.74
C ALA A 277 -17.47 12.25 17.88
N CYS A 278 -18.11 11.94 16.74
CA CYS A 278 -18.73 12.95 15.89
C CYS A 278 -19.92 13.64 16.53
N ALA A 279 -20.79 12.90 17.24
CA ALA A 279 -21.89 13.50 18.00
C ALA A 279 -21.39 14.47 19.08
N GLN A 280 -20.32 14.12 19.82
CA GLN A 280 -19.71 14.97 20.83
C GLN A 280 -19.11 16.27 20.25
N LEU A 281 -18.70 16.23 18.97
CA LEU A 281 -18.14 17.40 18.27
C LEU A 281 -19.18 18.19 17.46
N GLY A 282 -20.40 17.68 17.34
CA GLY A 282 -21.42 18.25 16.47
C GLY A 282 -21.11 18.12 14.97
N GLU A 283 -20.33 17.08 14.60
CA GLU A 283 -19.85 16.84 13.23
C GLU A 283 -20.62 15.70 12.55
N ARG A 284 -20.69 15.75 11.23
CA ARG A 284 -21.19 14.65 10.40
C ARG A 284 -20.04 13.70 10.06
N ALA A 285 -20.34 12.40 9.89
CA ALA A 285 -19.36 11.41 9.48
C ALA A 285 -19.76 10.73 8.17
N LEU A 286 -18.81 10.58 7.26
CA LEU A 286 -18.89 9.71 6.09
C LEU A 286 -17.96 8.53 6.30
N VAL A 287 -18.52 7.34 6.50
CA VAL A 287 -17.74 6.12 6.76
C VAL A 287 -17.69 5.27 5.51
N CYS A 288 -16.49 5.07 4.97
CA CYS A 288 -16.24 4.20 3.83
C CYS A 288 -15.88 2.80 4.33
N ALA A 289 -16.71 1.83 4.03
CA ALA A 289 -16.62 0.44 4.50
C ALA A 289 -15.34 -0.26 3.99
N GLY A 290 -15.00 -0.04 2.71
CA GLY A 290 -13.84 -0.71 2.09
C GLY A 290 -13.96 -2.23 2.20
N GLY A 291 -13.00 -2.86 2.90
CA GLY A 291 -13.01 -4.31 3.17
C GLY A 291 -13.82 -4.74 4.42
N THR A 292 -14.55 -3.82 5.06
CA THR A 292 -15.29 -4.09 6.31
C THR A 292 -16.79 -4.14 6.05
N ASP A 293 -17.48 -5.10 6.61
CA ASP A 293 -18.95 -5.16 6.55
C ASP A 293 -19.60 -4.38 7.68
N PHE A 294 -20.43 -3.38 7.33
CA PHE A 294 -21.24 -2.56 8.23
C PHE A 294 -22.75 -2.69 8.00
N ASN A 295 -23.20 -3.62 7.15
CA ASN A 295 -24.59 -3.67 6.68
C ASN A 295 -25.60 -3.91 7.81
N ASP A 296 -25.25 -4.74 8.79
CA ASP A 296 -26.13 -5.10 9.93
C ASP A 296 -26.07 -4.11 11.10
N LEU A 297 -25.33 -2.99 10.96
CA LEU A 297 -25.14 -2.05 12.04
C LEU A 297 -26.22 -0.94 12.05
N PRO A 298 -26.53 -0.35 13.23
CA PRO A 298 -27.51 0.72 13.35
C PRO A 298 -27.16 1.93 12.47
N ARG A 299 -28.20 2.56 11.90
CA ARG A 299 -28.07 3.81 11.14
C ARG A 299 -28.26 5.01 12.06
N PHE A 300 -27.47 6.07 11.82
CA PHE A 300 -27.48 7.30 12.60
C PHE A 300 -27.66 8.50 11.66
N GLY A 301 -28.50 9.48 12.03
CA GLY A 301 -28.83 10.60 11.14
C GLY A 301 -27.63 11.48 10.72
N HIS A 302 -26.59 11.56 11.57
CA HIS A 302 -25.37 12.33 11.30
C HIS A 302 -24.24 11.47 10.70
N VAL A 303 -24.47 10.18 10.46
CA VAL A 303 -23.47 9.25 9.91
C VAL A 303 -24.01 8.57 8.66
N LYS A 304 -23.29 8.67 7.55
CA LYS A 304 -23.54 7.93 6.32
C LYS A 304 -22.46 6.87 6.15
N VAL A 305 -22.87 5.62 5.96
CA VAL A 305 -21.99 4.50 5.63
C VAL A 305 -22.17 4.14 4.16
N VAL A 306 -21.06 3.97 3.44
CA VAL A 306 -21.04 3.65 2.00
C VAL A 306 -19.96 2.59 1.72
N GLY A 307 -20.02 1.93 0.57
CA GLY A 307 -19.05 0.91 0.18
C GLY A 307 -17.69 1.49 -0.13
N THR A 308 -17.58 2.18 -1.23
CA THR A 308 -16.36 2.86 -1.70
C THR A 308 -16.73 4.20 -2.32
N VAL A 309 -15.78 5.14 -2.32
CA VAL A 309 -15.95 6.45 -2.96
C VAL A 309 -14.70 6.85 -3.73
N ASN A 310 -14.88 7.69 -4.74
CA ASN A 310 -13.78 8.34 -5.42
C ASN A 310 -13.17 9.43 -4.51
N HIS A 311 -12.00 9.17 -3.97
CA HIS A 311 -11.33 10.10 -3.05
C HIS A 311 -11.07 11.48 -3.67
N VAL A 312 -10.74 11.52 -4.97
CA VAL A 312 -10.45 12.78 -5.67
C VAL A 312 -11.71 13.67 -5.74
N ALA A 313 -12.87 13.07 -5.96
CA ALA A 313 -14.15 13.79 -6.03
C ALA A 313 -14.65 14.20 -4.63
N ILE A 314 -14.49 13.35 -3.64
CA ILE A 314 -15.15 13.48 -2.33
C ILE A 314 -14.30 14.24 -1.30
N PHE A 315 -12.99 14.05 -1.25
CA PHE A 315 -12.14 14.64 -0.21
C PHE A 315 -12.16 16.17 -0.17
N PRO A 316 -12.17 16.91 -1.31
CA PRO A 316 -12.27 18.38 -1.28
C PRO A 316 -13.51 18.91 -0.55
N SER A 317 -14.56 18.09 -0.44
CA SER A 317 -15.81 18.43 0.24
C SER A 317 -15.85 17.92 1.69
N CYS A 318 -14.78 17.29 2.18
CA CYS A 318 -14.66 16.83 3.55
C CYS A 318 -13.89 17.83 4.41
N ARG A 319 -14.24 17.91 5.70
CA ARG A 319 -13.57 18.77 6.67
C ARG A 319 -12.26 18.20 7.19
N VAL A 320 -12.23 16.88 7.37
CA VAL A 320 -11.07 16.08 7.82
C VAL A 320 -11.16 14.71 7.17
N VAL A 321 -10.01 14.13 6.87
CA VAL A 321 -9.89 12.73 6.40
C VAL A 321 -9.23 11.90 7.48
N VAL A 322 -9.97 10.95 8.07
CA VAL A 322 -9.47 9.96 9.01
C VAL A 322 -9.28 8.64 8.28
N HIS A 323 -8.04 8.11 8.26
CA HIS A 323 -7.78 6.87 7.53
C HIS A 323 -6.63 6.04 8.14
N HIS A 324 -6.45 4.82 7.63
CA HIS A 324 -5.44 3.88 8.13
C HIS A 324 -3.98 4.24 7.79
N GLY A 325 -3.73 5.18 6.88
CA GLY A 325 -2.39 5.62 6.51
C GLY A 325 -1.80 4.91 5.29
N GLY A 326 -2.62 4.34 4.42
CA GLY A 326 -2.16 3.86 3.11
C GLY A 326 -1.62 5.01 2.24
N ALA A 327 -0.59 4.74 1.44
CA ALA A 327 0.09 5.72 0.60
C ALA A 327 -0.87 6.52 -0.32
N GLY A 328 -1.74 5.81 -1.05
CA GLY A 328 -2.70 6.43 -1.98
C GLY A 328 -3.70 7.34 -1.28
N THR A 329 -4.31 6.89 -0.17
CA THR A 329 -5.26 7.70 0.60
C THR A 329 -4.60 8.92 1.25
N THR A 330 -3.35 8.75 1.75
CA THR A 330 -2.56 9.87 2.27
C THR A 330 -2.30 10.92 1.19
N ALA A 331 -1.89 10.48 0.01
CA ALA A 331 -1.63 11.36 -1.13
C ALA A 331 -2.92 12.08 -1.61
N ALA A 332 -4.05 11.38 -1.64
CA ALA A 332 -5.34 11.99 -2.00
C ALA A 332 -5.74 13.09 -1.02
N GLY A 333 -5.59 12.85 0.30
CA GLY A 333 -5.83 13.86 1.34
C GLY A 333 -4.92 15.08 1.21
N LEU A 334 -3.62 14.86 0.96
CA LEU A 334 -2.64 15.93 0.75
C LEU A 334 -2.97 16.77 -0.50
N ARG A 335 -3.33 16.13 -1.62
CA ARG A 335 -3.73 16.82 -2.86
C ARG A 335 -5.01 17.63 -2.69
N ALA A 336 -5.97 17.10 -1.95
CA ALA A 336 -7.21 17.79 -1.65
C ALA A 336 -7.02 18.97 -0.67
N GLY A 337 -5.83 19.12 -0.07
CA GLY A 337 -5.56 20.15 0.95
C GLY A 337 -6.35 19.93 2.24
N VAL A 338 -6.79 18.70 2.51
CA VAL A 338 -7.65 18.37 3.64
C VAL A 338 -6.82 17.83 4.81
N ARG A 339 -7.12 18.29 6.00
CA ARG A 339 -6.48 17.87 7.24
C ARG A 339 -6.69 16.39 7.50
N THR A 340 -5.67 15.72 8.02
CA THR A 340 -5.62 14.26 8.06
C THR A 340 -5.39 13.74 9.47
N VAL A 341 -6.11 12.68 9.86
CA VAL A 341 -5.81 11.87 11.05
C VAL A 341 -5.49 10.45 10.60
N ILE A 342 -4.26 10.01 10.85
CA ILE A 342 -3.84 8.64 10.50
C ILE A 342 -3.97 7.72 11.72
N LEU A 343 -4.83 6.70 11.60
CA LEU A 343 -5.01 5.63 12.57
C LEU A 343 -4.33 4.35 12.05
N TRP A 344 -2.99 4.31 12.18
CA TRP A 344 -2.19 3.26 11.55
C TRP A 344 -2.28 1.91 12.26
N ARG A 345 -2.17 0.83 11.50
CA ARG A 345 -2.22 -0.57 11.97
C ARG A 345 -0.85 -1.26 11.87
N GLY A 346 -0.09 -1.00 10.81
CA GLY A 346 1.22 -1.61 10.58
C GLY A 346 1.83 -1.26 9.22
N PHE A 347 2.81 -2.02 8.78
CA PHE A 347 3.52 -1.87 7.50
C PHE A 347 4.15 -0.48 7.32
N ASP A 348 3.91 0.17 6.18
CA ASP A 348 4.39 1.51 5.82
C ASP A 348 3.57 2.64 6.49
N GLN A 349 2.37 2.35 6.98
CA GLN A 349 1.44 3.35 7.52
C GLN A 349 2.01 4.24 8.66
N PRO A 350 2.84 3.73 9.62
CA PRO A 350 3.49 4.59 10.60
C PRO A 350 4.41 5.65 9.98
N HIS A 351 5.01 5.37 8.81
CA HIS A 351 5.86 6.33 8.11
C HIS A 351 5.04 7.47 7.52
N TRP A 352 3.89 7.16 6.92
CA TRP A 352 2.91 8.15 6.46
C TRP A 352 2.35 8.97 7.63
N GLY A 353 2.11 8.35 8.78
CA GLY A 353 1.76 9.03 10.02
C GLY A 353 2.83 10.04 10.45
N ALA A 354 4.11 9.69 10.33
CA ALA A 354 5.20 10.61 10.61
C ALA A 354 5.29 11.76 9.58
N VAL A 355 4.98 11.48 8.31
CA VAL A 355 4.93 12.48 7.23
C VAL A 355 3.91 13.56 7.54
N VAL A 356 2.63 13.19 7.81
CA VAL A 356 1.57 14.18 8.06
C VAL A 356 1.85 15.03 9.31
N LYS A 357 2.43 14.44 10.35
CA LYS A 357 2.87 15.18 11.55
C LYS A 357 3.98 16.18 11.23
N ARG A 358 5.01 15.76 10.48
CA ARG A 358 6.12 16.62 10.11
C ARG A 358 5.68 17.79 9.22
N LEU A 359 4.77 17.54 8.28
CA LEU A 359 4.20 18.55 7.40
C LEU A 359 3.20 19.47 8.12
N LYS A 360 2.84 19.15 9.37
CA LYS A 360 1.84 19.87 10.18
C LYS A 360 0.46 19.95 9.50
N VAL A 361 0.09 18.91 8.79
CA VAL A 361 -1.21 18.80 8.10
C VAL A 361 -2.13 17.76 8.76
N GLY A 362 -1.67 17.14 9.87
CA GLY A 362 -2.46 16.11 10.53
C GLY A 362 -1.80 15.50 11.77
N THR A 363 -2.53 14.61 12.39
CA THR A 363 -2.09 13.79 13.53
C THR A 363 -2.01 12.33 13.15
N ALA A 364 -1.33 11.52 13.96
CA ALA A 364 -1.26 10.08 13.75
C ALA A 364 -1.14 9.33 15.07
N ARG A 365 -1.85 8.21 15.17
CA ARG A 365 -1.78 7.30 16.30
C ARG A 365 -1.97 5.84 15.85
N ARG A 366 -1.63 4.90 16.70
CA ARG A 366 -1.91 3.48 16.45
C ARG A 366 -3.39 3.19 16.63
N PHE A 367 -4.03 2.50 15.67
CA PHE A 367 -5.45 2.17 15.72
C PHE A 367 -5.83 1.39 17.00
N SER A 368 -5.06 0.35 17.36
CA SER A 368 -5.32 -0.46 18.55
C SER A 368 -5.19 0.27 19.90
N CYS A 369 -4.71 1.52 19.91
CA CYS A 369 -4.62 2.39 21.08
C CYS A 369 -5.59 3.58 20.97
N THR A 370 -6.53 3.55 20.00
CA THR A 370 -7.49 4.62 19.80
C THR A 370 -8.73 4.36 20.66
N THR A 371 -9.11 5.35 21.45
CA THR A 371 -10.37 5.40 22.21
C THR A 371 -11.21 6.56 21.70
N GLN A 372 -12.48 6.64 22.11
CA GLN A 372 -13.34 7.77 21.77
C GLN A 372 -12.70 9.11 22.20
N GLU A 373 -12.19 9.19 23.44
CA GLU A 373 -11.58 10.41 23.98
C GLU A 373 -10.36 10.83 23.17
N SER A 374 -9.51 9.85 22.79
CA SER A 374 -8.33 10.13 22.02
C SER A 374 -8.64 10.52 20.57
N LEU A 375 -9.67 9.94 19.97
CA LEU A 375 -10.16 10.33 18.64
C LEU A 375 -10.73 11.76 18.66
N VAL A 376 -11.54 12.09 19.68
CA VAL A 376 -12.06 13.46 19.88
C VAL A 376 -10.91 14.46 20.06
N ALA A 377 -9.87 14.12 20.81
CA ALA A 377 -8.70 14.99 20.99
C ALA A 377 -7.94 15.21 19.69
N ASP A 378 -7.71 14.16 18.89
CA ASP A 378 -7.07 14.28 17.58
C ASP A 378 -7.90 15.12 16.60
N LEU A 379 -9.22 14.89 16.56
CA LEU A 379 -10.15 15.66 15.72
C LEU A 379 -10.19 17.14 16.14
N ARG A 380 -10.28 17.45 17.43
CA ARG A 380 -10.20 18.83 17.92
C ARG A 380 -8.91 19.50 17.48
N THR A 381 -7.79 18.80 17.58
CA THR A 381 -6.49 19.32 17.16
C THR A 381 -6.50 19.73 15.70
N VAL A 382 -6.93 18.84 14.80
CA VAL A 382 -6.93 19.14 13.37
C VAL A 382 -8.06 20.06 12.92
N LEU A 383 -9.11 20.24 13.70
CA LEU A 383 -10.21 21.15 13.42
C LEU A 383 -9.90 22.61 13.82
N THR A 384 -8.81 22.85 14.57
CA THR A 384 -8.42 24.24 14.96
C THR A 384 -7.92 25.02 13.74
N PRO A 385 -8.16 26.35 13.68
CA PRO A 385 -7.72 27.19 12.54
C PRO A 385 -6.19 27.18 12.28
N GLN A 386 -5.41 26.74 13.25
CA GLN A 386 -3.93 26.75 13.19
C GLN A 386 -3.34 25.56 12.39
N TYR A 387 -4.15 24.57 12.04
CA TYR A 387 -3.75 23.42 11.20
C TYR A 387 -3.97 23.68 9.73
#